data_4784313d221dd5b5bb0c803f50ec195d
#
_entry.id   4784313d221dd5b5bb0c803f50ec195d
#
_cell.length_a   1.000
_cell.length_b   1.000
_cell.length_c   1.000
_cell.angle_alpha   90.00
_cell.angle_beta   90.00
_cell.angle_gamma   90.00
#
_symmetry.space_group_name_H-M   'P 1'
#
loop_
_entity.id
_entity.type
_entity.pdbx_description
1 polymer ?
#
loop_
_entity_poly.entity_id
_entity_poly.type
_entity_poly.pdbx_seq_one_letter_code
_entity_poly.pdbx_strand_id
1 'polypeptide(L)'
;MTLTVTPIKSEKKSRKFDLFEEICISLSNNKISLQSGDVLVISSKFVSQSQGRIINSDSTVVSDDAKHIAREFQITPKFSEVIVRESDRIFGGVSGFTITSSDNILAPNAGIDKSNSYGTKLIPVSYTHLTLPTIYSV
;
A
#
# COMPACT_ATOMS: atom_id res chain seq x y z
N MET A 1 1.01 17.13 -28.61
CA MET A 1 0.87 17.35 -27.17
C MET A 1 2.02 16.60 -26.49
N THR A 2 2.86 17.26 -25.72
CA THR A 2 4.01 16.63 -25.08
C THR A 2 3.69 16.43 -23.60
N LEU A 3 3.79 15.20 -23.11
CA LEU A 3 3.68 14.88 -21.70
C LEU A 3 5.08 14.97 -21.06
N THR A 4 5.21 15.77 -20.00
CA THR A 4 6.42 15.84 -19.19
C THR A 4 6.18 15.14 -17.85
N VAL A 5 7.05 14.19 -17.48
CA VAL A 5 6.99 13.49 -16.20
C VAL A 5 8.19 13.91 -15.37
N THR A 6 7.92 14.50 -14.19
CA THR A 6 8.96 14.97 -13.28
C THR A 6 8.95 14.12 -12.00
N PRO A 7 10.02 13.37 -11.71
CA PRO A 7 10.09 12.59 -10.48
C PRO A 7 10.30 13.49 -9.27
N ILE A 8 9.56 13.22 -8.18
CA ILE A 8 9.68 13.92 -6.90
C ILE A 8 10.26 12.95 -5.89
N LYS A 9 11.43 13.28 -5.35
CA LYS A 9 12.07 12.48 -4.32
C LYS A 9 11.56 12.91 -2.95
N SER A 10 10.96 11.99 -2.21
CA SER A 10 10.61 12.16 -0.80
C SER A 10 11.63 11.48 0.12
N GLU A 11 11.65 11.89 1.37
CA GLU A 11 12.41 11.20 2.40
C GLU A 11 11.77 9.86 2.77
N LYS A 12 12.61 8.93 3.20
CA LYS A 12 12.13 7.65 3.71
C LYS A 12 11.44 7.85 5.06
N LYS A 13 10.22 7.36 5.19
CA LYS A 13 9.45 7.39 6.44
C LYS A 13 9.32 5.97 7.02
N SER A 14 9.51 5.84 8.32
CA SER A 14 9.37 4.57 9.06
C SER A 14 8.20 4.57 10.04
N ARG A 15 7.49 5.69 10.16
CA ARG A 15 6.36 5.91 11.07
C ARG A 15 5.25 6.65 10.34
N LYS A 16 4.09 6.74 10.97
CA LYS A 16 2.99 7.59 10.52
C LYS A 16 3.44 9.05 10.41
N PHE A 17 2.97 9.75 9.36
CA PHE A 17 3.27 11.16 9.09
C PHE A 17 2.05 11.84 8.43
N ASP A 18 2.02 13.16 8.43
CA ASP A 18 1.03 13.92 7.69
C ASP A 18 1.35 13.89 6.20
N LEU A 19 0.41 13.36 5.40
CA LEU A 19 0.61 13.18 3.96
C LEU A 19 0.73 14.53 3.24
N PHE A 20 -0.13 15.49 3.57
CA PHE A 20 -0.16 16.78 2.90
C PHE A 20 1.10 17.59 3.20
N GLU A 21 1.49 17.65 4.47
CA GLU A 21 2.72 18.32 4.89
C GLU A 21 3.94 17.74 4.17
N GLU A 22 4.03 16.40 4.11
CA GLU A 22 5.16 15.73 3.46
C GLU A 22 5.19 15.94 1.94
N ILE A 23 4.04 16.04 1.29
CA ILE A 23 3.95 16.40 -0.13
C ILE A 23 4.50 17.82 -0.32
N CYS A 24 4.07 18.78 0.49
CA CYS A 24 4.54 20.17 0.42
C CYS A 24 6.06 20.26 0.63
N ILE A 25 6.59 19.55 1.62
CA ILE A 25 8.03 19.48 1.89
C ILE A 25 8.77 18.88 0.68
N SER A 26 8.26 17.77 0.14
CA SER A 26 8.88 17.09 -1.00
C SER A 26 8.91 17.98 -2.24
N LEU A 27 7.82 18.66 -2.55
CA LEU A 27 7.76 19.64 -3.65
C LEU A 27 8.79 20.76 -3.47
N SER A 28 8.83 21.36 -2.28
CA SER A 28 9.76 22.43 -1.93
C SER A 28 11.23 21.98 -2.07
N ASN A 29 11.58 20.83 -1.52
CA ASN A 29 12.93 20.28 -1.57
C ASN A 29 13.40 19.99 -3.01
N ASN A 30 12.47 19.60 -3.89
CA ASN A 30 12.76 19.37 -5.31
C ASN A 30 12.60 20.64 -6.16
N LYS A 31 12.29 21.80 -5.55
CA LYS A 31 12.08 23.09 -6.23
C LYS A 31 11.00 23.03 -7.32
N ILE A 32 9.92 22.29 -7.03
CA ILE A 32 8.78 22.10 -7.94
C ILE A 32 7.61 22.93 -7.42
N SER A 33 7.03 23.73 -8.31
CA SER A 33 5.76 24.43 -8.08
C SER A 33 4.70 23.86 -9.00
N LEU A 34 3.62 23.36 -8.43
CA LEU A 34 2.48 22.84 -9.20
C LEU A 34 1.75 23.99 -9.88
N GLN A 35 1.34 23.75 -11.12
CA GLN A 35 0.56 24.67 -11.92
C GLN A 35 -0.85 24.11 -12.15
N SER A 36 -1.76 24.98 -12.55
CA SER A 36 -3.11 24.53 -12.96
C SER A 36 -2.99 23.57 -14.14
N GLY A 37 -3.62 22.40 -14.01
CA GLY A 37 -3.58 21.33 -15.00
C GLY A 37 -2.50 20.26 -14.76
N ASP A 38 -1.62 20.44 -13.78
CA ASP A 38 -0.69 19.38 -13.39
C ASP A 38 -1.40 18.22 -12.69
N VAL A 39 -0.88 17.01 -12.89
CA VAL A 39 -1.35 15.79 -12.22
C VAL A 39 -0.27 15.28 -11.28
N LEU A 40 -0.57 15.26 -9.99
CA LEU A 40 0.30 14.69 -8.96
C LEU A 40 -0.02 13.20 -8.77
N VAL A 41 0.96 12.34 -9.05
CA VAL A 41 0.83 10.88 -8.84
C VAL A 41 1.57 10.49 -7.57
N ILE A 42 0.86 9.86 -6.64
CA ILE A 42 1.39 9.45 -5.34
C ILE A 42 1.33 7.93 -5.23
N SER A 43 2.41 7.30 -4.79
CA SER A 43 2.42 5.85 -4.54
C SER A 43 1.42 5.48 -3.44
N SER A 44 0.57 4.47 -3.68
CA SER A 44 -0.37 3.94 -2.69
C SER A 44 0.33 3.48 -1.40
N LYS A 45 1.55 2.97 -1.49
CA LYS A 45 2.39 2.63 -0.35
C LYS A 45 2.73 3.85 0.51
N PHE A 46 3.08 4.97 -0.10
CA PHE A 46 3.38 6.20 0.61
C PHE A 46 2.15 6.72 1.37
N VAL A 47 0.98 6.64 0.74
CA VAL A 47 -0.30 6.95 1.39
C VAL A 47 -0.59 6.00 2.54
N SER A 48 -0.44 4.68 2.35
CA SER A 48 -0.65 3.69 3.42
C SER A 48 0.27 3.92 4.61
N GLN A 49 1.53 4.27 4.37
CA GLN A 49 2.47 4.62 5.43
C GLN A 49 2.05 5.88 6.18
N SER A 50 1.56 6.91 5.48
CA SER A 50 1.08 8.14 6.12
C SER A 50 -0.09 7.86 7.07
N GLN A 51 -0.93 6.89 6.74
CA GLN A 51 -2.04 6.43 7.58
C GLN A 51 -1.59 5.52 8.73
N GLY A 52 -0.32 5.13 8.79
CA GLY A 52 0.21 4.20 9.79
C GLY A 52 -0.19 2.74 9.55
N ARG A 53 -0.58 2.38 8.33
CA ARG A 53 -0.96 1.01 7.94
C ARG A 53 0.28 0.15 7.70
N ILE A 54 1.03 -0.07 8.76
CA ILE A 54 2.24 -0.90 8.75
C ILE A 54 2.02 -2.06 9.70
N ILE A 55 2.18 -3.29 9.22
CA ILE A 55 1.99 -4.51 10.00
C ILE A 55 3.35 -5.14 10.29
N ASN A 56 3.60 -5.40 11.57
CA ASN A 56 4.76 -6.20 11.97
C ASN A 56 4.39 -7.69 11.89
N SER A 57 4.91 -8.37 10.88
CA SER A 57 4.62 -9.80 10.69
C SER A 57 5.18 -10.70 11.80
N ASP A 58 6.21 -10.28 12.54
CA ASP A 58 6.78 -11.12 13.59
C ASP A 58 5.86 -11.29 14.80
N SER A 59 5.08 -10.25 15.12
CA SER A 59 4.11 -10.27 16.22
C SER A 59 2.74 -10.82 15.83
N THR A 60 2.57 -11.26 14.57
CA THR A 60 1.29 -11.75 14.07
C THR A 60 1.04 -13.18 14.56
N VAL A 61 -0.06 -13.39 15.26
CA VAL A 61 -0.57 -14.73 15.63
C VAL A 61 -1.28 -15.33 14.44
N VAL A 62 -0.90 -16.55 14.08
CA VAL A 62 -1.39 -17.23 12.87
C VAL A 62 -2.59 -18.10 13.19
N SER A 63 -3.72 -17.83 12.56
CA SER A 63 -4.95 -18.63 12.62
C SER A 63 -4.84 -19.93 11.85
N ASP A 64 -5.80 -20.85 12.06
CA ASP A 64 -5.82 -22.11 11.32
C ASP A 64 -6.20 -21.90 9.84
N ASP A 65 -7.07 -20.94 9.55
CA ASP A 65 -7.40 -20.53 8.18
C ASP A 65 -6.16 -20.02 7.44
N ALA A 66 -5.36 -19.19 8.09
CA ALA A 66 -4.11 -18.71 7.51
C ALA A 66 -3.09 -19.84 7.27
N LYS A 67 -3.04 -20.84 8.16
CA LYS A 67 -2.20 -22.04 7.94
C LYS A 67 -2.68 -22.86 6.75
N HIS A 68 -4.00 -22.96 6.55
CA HIS A 68 -4.58 -23.63 5.40
C HIS A 68 -4.21 -22.92 4.09
N ILE A 69 -4.48 -21.63 4.00
CA ILE A 69 -4.11 -20.76 2.87
C ILE A 69 -2.61 -20.81 2.58
N ALA A 70 -1.78 -20.78 3.63
CA ALA A 70 -0.32 -20.85 3.51
C ALA A 70 0.15 -22.13 2.81
N ARG A 71 -0.45 -23.27 3.16
CA ARG A 71 -0.13 -24.57 2.56
C ARG A 71 -0.64 -24.67 1.13
N GLU A 72 -1.88 -24.25 0.90
CA GLU A 72 -2.53 -24.32 -0.41
C GLU A 72 -1.79 -23.48 -1.47
N PHE A 73 -1.44 -22.25 -1.12
CA PHE A 73 -0.80 -21.32 -2.06
C PHE A 73 0.70 -21.16 -1.86
N GLN A 74 1.34 -21.99 -1.04
CA GLN A 74 2.80 -21.99 -0.81
C GLN A 74 3.35 -20.61 -0.42
N ILE A 75 2.63 -19.91 0.45
CA ILE A 75 3.03 -18.63 1.02
C ILE A 75 3.34 -18.79 2.51
N THR A 76 4.04 -17.81 3.12
CA THR A 76 4.40 -17.94 4.53
C THR A 76 3.16 -17.78 5.42
N PRO A 77 3.03 -18.57 6.53
CA PRO A 77 1.84 -18.50 7.40
C PRO A 77 1.55 -17.10 7.95
N LYS A 78 2.58 -16.33 8.30
CA LYS A 78 2.43 -14.96 8.79
C LYS A 78 1.89 -14.00 7.72
N PHE A 79 2.31 -14.20 6.48
CA PHE A 79 1.79 -13.42 5.36
C PHE A 79 0.36 -13.79 5.02
N SER A 80 0.03 -15.09 5.04
CA SER A 80 -1.35 -15.56 4.88
C SER A 80 -2.27 -14.96 5.94
N GLU A 81 -1.83 -14.87 7.20
CA GLU A 81 -2.64 -14.25 8.25
C GLU A 81 -2.96 -12.79 7.94
N VAL A 82 -1.98 -12.04 7.42
CA VAL A 82 -2.24 -10.66 7.01
C VAL A 82 -3.22 -10.61 5.84
N ILE A 83 -3.08 -11.50 4.86
CA ILE A 83 -4.04 -11.59 3.75
C ILE A 83 -5.45 -11.90 4.26
N VAL A 84 -5.60 -12.88 5.15
CA VAL A 84 -6.90 -13.26 5.73
C VAL A 84 -7.55 -12.09 6.46
N ARG A 85 -6.78 -11.30 7.23
CA ARG A 85 -7.29 -10.14 7.97
C ARG A 85 -7.68 -8.96 7.10
N GLU A 86 -6.96 -8.75 6.00
CA GLU A 86 -7.12 -7.58 5.13
C GLU A 86 -8.06 -7.84 3.93
N SER A 87 -8.56 -9.07 3.77
CA SER A 87 -9.50 -9.41 2.70
C SER A 87 -10.88 -9.77 3.24
N ASP A 88 -11.91 -9.28 2.55
CA ASP A 88 -13.30 -9.69 2.78
C ASP A 88 -13.55 -11.09 2.22
N ARG A 89 -12.85 -11.41 1.14
CA ARG A 89 -13.01 -12.69 0.44
C ARG A 89 -11.73 -13.11 -0.28
N ILE A 90 -11.43 -14.41 -0.19
CA ILE A 90 -10.37 -15.07 -0.95
C ILE A 90 -11.03 -15.96 -1.99
N PHE A 91 -10.77 -15.74 -3.27
CA PHE A 91 -11.39 -16.48 -4.39
C PHE A 91 -10.56 -17.69 -4.81
N GLY A 92 -9.28 -17.72 -4.45
CA GLY A 92 -8.33 -18.74 -4.85
C GLY A 92 -6.98 -18.14 -5.17
N GLY A 93 -6.14 -18.90 -5.87
CA GLY A 93 -4.79 -18.42 -6.23
C GLY A 93 -3.94 -19.48 -6.88
N VAL A 94 -2.66 -19.19 -6.97
CA VAL A 94 -1.60 -20.09 -7.40
C VAL A 94 -0.43 -20.00 -6.41
N SER A 95 0.58 -20.84 -6.58
CA SER A 95 1.78 -20.78 -5.72
C SER A 95 2.34 -19.35 -5.60
N GLY A 96 2.43 -18.85 -4.38
CA GLY A 96 2.94 -17.52 -4.05
C GLY A 96 1.95 -16.35 -4.22
N PHE A 97 0.73 -16.62 -4.69
CA PHE A 97 -0.22 -15.59 -5.09
C PHE A 97 -1.67 -15.97 -4.79
N THR A 98 -2.45 -15.06 -4.20
CA THR A 98 -3.88 -15.19 -3.97
C THR A 98 -4.67 -14.07 -4.65
N ILE A 99 -5.88 -14.38 -5.11
CA ILE A 99 -6.84 -13.40 -5.62
C ILE A 99 -7.85 -13.15 -4.51
N THR A 100 -7.94 -11.91 -4.08
CA THR A 100 -8.78 -11.49 -2.96
C THR A 100 -9.65 -10.30 -3.33
N SER A 101 -10.66 -10.00 -2.53
CA SER A 101 -11.34 -8.71 -2.55
C SER A 101 -11.28 -8.06 -1.17
N SER A 102 -11.21 -6.75 -1.18
CA SER A 102 -11.37 -5.87 -0.03
C SER A 102 -12.17 -4.65 -0.46
N ASP A 103 -13.24 -4.32 0.28
CA ASP A 103 -14.16 -3.22 -0.07
C ASP A 103 -14.67 -3.29 -1.53
N ASN A 104 -15.04 -4.48 -2.01
CA ASN A 104 -15.47 -4.76 -3.38
C ASN A 104 -14.41 -4.52 -4.47
N ILE A 105 -13.16 -4.32 -4.11
CA ILE A 105 -12.05 -4.19 -5.06
C ILE A 105 -11.26 -5.50 -5.10
N LEU A 106 -11.06 -6.05 -6.29
CA LEU A 106 -10.18 -7.19 -6.49
C LEU A 106 -8.72 -6.74 -6.37
N ALA A 107 -7.97 -7.41 -5.51
CA ALA A 107 -6.56 -7.14 -5.31
C ALA A 107 -5.76 -8.43 -5.11
N PRO A 108 -4.56 -8.55 -5.67
CA PRO A 108 -3.66 -9.64 -5.38
C PRO A 108 -3.18 -9.55 -3.92
N ASN A 109 -3.17 -10.70 -3.21
CA ASN A 109 -2.66 -10.77 -1.85
C ASN A 109 -3.19 -9.66 -0.92
N ALA A 110 -4.49 -9.33 -1.03
CA ALA A 110 -5.16 -8.23 -0.31
C ALA A 110 -4.47 -6.85 -0.50
N GLY A 111 -3.83 -6.62 -1.66
CA GLY A 111 -3.09 -5.40 -1.93
C GLY A 111 -1.80 -5.23 -1.11
N ILE A 112 -1.35 -6.27 -0.41
CA ILE A 112 -0.16 -6.21 0.44
C ILE A 112 1.09 -6.35 -0.41
N ASP A 113 2.01 -5.40 -0.28
CA ASP A 113 3.30 -5.42 -0.94
C ASP A 113 4.42 -5.83 0.03
N LYS A 114 5.14 -6.89 -0.33
CA LYS A 114 6.33 -7.37 0.37
C LYS A 114 7.64 -6.72 -0.08
N SER A 115 7.66 -6.20 -1.31
CA SER A 115 8.92 -5.91 -2.01
C SER A 115 9.73 -4.75 -1.43
N ASN A 116 9.12 -3.93 -0.61
CA ASN A 116 9.70 -2.70 -0.07
C ASN A 116 9.49 -2.52 1.44
N SER A 117 9.28 -3.61 2.17
CA SER A 117 9.20 -3.52 3.62
C SER A 117 10.55 -3.05 4.18
N TYR A 118 10.50 -2.12 5.13
CA TYR A 118 11.69 -1.70 5.89
C TYR A 118 12.15 -2.85 6.77
N GLY A 119 13.21 -3.52 6.34
CA GLY A 119 13.63 -4.75 6.96
C GLY A 119 12.61 -5.88 6.73
N THR A 120 12.91 -7.06 7.19
CA THR A 120 12.09 -8.27 7.01
C THR A 120 10.80 -8.30 7.84
N LYS A 121 10.53 -7.25 8.60
CA LYS A 121 9.52 -7.28 9.69
C LYS A 121 8.27 -6.45 9.43
N LEU A 122 8.28 -5.48 8.53
CA LEU A 122 7.16 -4.57 8.30
C LEU A 122 6.58 -4.78 6.91
N ILE A 123 5.29 -5.01 6.85
CA ILE A 123 4.54 -5.17 5.60
C ILE A 123 3.61 -3.97 5.47
N PRO A 124 3.87 -3.01 4.59
CA PRO A 124 2.93 -1.94 4.33
C PRO A 124 1.71 -2.50 3.57
N VAL A 125 0.53 -2.16 4.04
CA VAL A 125 -0.73 -2.50 3.38
C VAL A 125 -1.06 -1.41 2.37
N SER A 126 -1.20 -1.77 1.10
CA SER A 126 -1.60 -0.86 0.04
C SER A 126 -3.12 -0.69 0.04
N TYR A 127 -3.60 0.54 0.09
CA TYR A 127 -5.00 0.89 -0.05
C TYR A 127 -5.27 1.31 -1.49
N THR A 128 -5.98 0.47 -2.22
CA THR A 128 -6.27 0.74 -3.64
C THR A 128 -7.51 1.62 -3.86
N HIS A 129 -8.33 1.82 -2.82
CA HIS A 129 -9.61 2.53 -2.91
C HIS A 129 -9.62 3.90 -2.20
N LEU A 130 -8.47 4.55 -2.10
CA LEU A 130 -8.46 5.95 -1.70
C LEU A 130 -9.14 6.77 -2.79
N THR A 131 -10.42 7.03 -2.59
CA THR A 131 -11.07 8.14 -3.25
C THR A 131 -10.45 9.41 -2.68
N LEU A 132 -9.53 10.00 -3.42
CA LEU A 132 -9.12 11.38 -3.14
C LEU A 132 -10.38 12.23 -3.22
N PRO A 133 -10.66 13.09 -2.23
CA PRO A 133 -11.75 14.03 -2.35
C PRO A 133 -11.53 14.82 -3.64
N THR A 134 -12.53 14.83 -4.51
CA THR A 134 -12.48 15.62 -5.73
C THR A 134 -12.37 17.07 -5.28
N ILE A 135 -11.21 17.67 -5.48
CA ILE A 135 -11.02 19.10 -5.21
C ILE A 135 -11.74 19.78 -6.36
N TYR A 136 -12.96 20.25 -6.10
CA TYR A 136 -13.60 21.18 -6.99
C TYR A 136 -12.78 22.46 -6.93
N SER A 137 -12.11 22.79 -8.03
CA SER A 137 -11.56 24.13 -8.21
C SER A 137 -12.73 25.11 -8.29
N VAL A 138 -12.77 26.05 -7.37
CA VAL A 138 -13.65 27.21 -7.41
C VAL A 138 -13.06 28.20 -8.38
#